data_c2e63e6e3c90c61e2fa5fc070f51524e
#
_entry.id   c2e63e6e3c90c61e2fa5fc070f51524e
#
_cell.length_a   1.000
_cell.length_b   1.000
_cell.length_c   1.000
_cell.angle_alpha   90.00
_cell.angle_beta   90.00
_cell.angle_gamma   90.00
#
_symmetry.space_group_name_H-M   'P 1'
#
loop_
_entity.id
_entity.type
_entity.pdbx_description
1 polymer ?
#
loop_
_entity_poly.entity_id
_entity_poly.type
_entity_poly.pdbx_seq_one_letter_code
_entity_poly.pdbx_strand_id
1 'polypeptide(L)'
;MDRFLDTLKPQTLHLDGYDDGSSFLSIAFYFWYEKAVPSDVLETAFYRTLEEFPILAGRIKTGNDSRSFVAVDKNRLNMPEYTDSSCNVHFQTLKDADFDVRLLPVDYSSACKTPVPPAIIGDCIRLAEFHVLRMKDNSGMCIFASISHAILDGTGYCIFMRRWADISKCMLVAQNQQGILDMNIPERVYQHDRSILESDKICGSDALEPELLEMFNKSTTAAKWIAWFSPELRGRIFRYLMSVSDVRNYYFQLSSAAFEHLVQLIQPFVDSDISHLSANDVISALATVLFAQAMHKAGRLEGEAVYLTNIVADARPRLKQLAGANYTGNAVLPKTAVSMLEPILQDSIPQALATVSCSIRRAVDGLDERYCEQMGHMINRNPCGYVDLVLGITKMDNTLVAINHTRFGYYEADFGSGSPALVRPAFLIFENDFVIMPGRPSVGGYELAFTMVPEVARNMMESEYWQYIH
;
A
#
# COMPACT_ATOMS: atom_id res chain seq x y z
N MET A 1 -20.90 -19.16 0.90
CA MET A 1 -20.60 -19.19 -0.56
C MET A 1 -21.88 -19.22 -1.39
N ASP A 2 -22.82 -20.13 -1.16
CA ASP A 2 -24.02 -20.28 -2.02
C ASP A 2 -24.83 -18.98 -2.15
N ARG A 3 -25.09 -18.28 -1.05
CA ARG A 3 -25.76 -16.99 -1.08
C ARG A 3 -25.04 -15.95 -1.96
N PHE A 4 -23.71 -15.85 -1.89
CA PHE A 4 -22.92 -14.96 -2.76
C PHE A 4 -23.16 -15.30 -4.24
N LEU A 5 -23.10 -16.59 -4.59
CA LEU A 5 -23.33 -17.05 -5.96
C LEU A 5 -24.75 -16.73 -6.45
N ASP A 6 -25.76 -16.84 -5.56
CA ASP A 6 -27.16 -16.53 -5.90
C ASP A 6 -27.39 -15.03 -6.14
N THR A 7 -26.76 -14.17 -5.34
CA THR A 7 -26.90 -12.73 -5.44
C THR A 7 -26.06 -12.09 -6.54
N LEU A 8 -25.00 -12.79 -7.00
CA LEU A 8 -24.04 -12.27 -7.97
C LEU A 8 -24.72 -11.95 -9.31
N LYS A 9 -24.54 -10.72 -9.78
CA LYS A 9 -24.96 -10.27 -11.11
C LYS A 9 -23.76 -10.17 -12.04
N PRO A 10 -23.89 -10.65 -13.30
CA PRO A 10 -22.86 -10.41 -14.30
C PRO A 10 -22.63 -8.91 -14.49
N GLN A 11 -21.37 -8.50 -14.49
CA GLN A 11 -21.00 -7.10 -14.68
C GLN A 11 -19.62 -6.97 -15.29
N THR A 12 -19.37 -5.82 -15.90
CA THR A 12 -18.06 -5.44 -16.42
C THR A 12 -17.68 -4.12 -15.77
N LEU A 13 -16.49 -4.07 -15.22
CA LEU A 13 -15.89 -2.86 -14.68
C LEU A 13 -14.67 -2.49 -15.52
N HIS A 14 -14.73 -1.36 -16.21
CA HIS A 14 -13.58 -0.83 -16.93
C HIS A 14 -12.56 -0.30 -15.92
N LEU A 15 -11.30 -0.62 -16.15
CA LEU A 15 -10.17 -0.12 -15.39
C LEU A 15 -9.65 1.16 -16.04
N ASP A 16 -9.24 2.10 -15.25
CA ASP A 16 -8.63 3.35 -15.72
C ASP A 16 -7.09 3.26 -15.77
N GLY A 17 -6.44 4.36 -16.10
CA GLY A 17 -4.98 4.40 -16.18
C GLY A 17 -4.30 4.21 -14.82
N TYR A 18 -4.94 4.58 -13.72
CA TYR A 18 -4.41 4.35 -12.36
C TYR A 18 -4.38 2.87 -12.02
N ASP A 19 -5.44 2.14 -12.39
CA ASP A 19 -5.58 0.71 -12.17
C ASP A 19 -4.57 -0.08 -13.02
N ASP A 20 -4.45 0.26 -14.30
CA ASP A 20 -3.52 -0.39 -15.23
C ASP A 20 -2.06 -0.21 -14.80
N GLY A 21 -1.69 0.98 -14.32
CA GLY A 21 -0.36 1.28 -13.80
C GLY A 21 0.03 0.41 -12.61
N SER A 22 -0.93 -0.02 -11.82
CA SER A 22 -0.75 -0.85 -10.62
C SER A 22 -1.06 -2.34 -10.84
N SER A 23 -1.41 -2.75 -12.06
CA SER A 23 -1.95 -4.08 -12.36
C SER A 23 -1.01 -5.26 -12.10
N PHE A 24 0.29 -5.01 -11.95
CA PHE A 24 1.28 -6.04 -11.63
C PHE A 24 1.64 -6.11 -10.15
N LEU A 25 0.96 -5.33 -9.30
CA LEU A 25 1.21 -5.24 -7.86
C LEU A 25 0.07 -5.86 -7.05
N SER A 26 0.37 -6.23 -5.82
CA SER A 26 -0.62 -6.55 -4.77
C SER A 26 -0.34 -5.74 -3.52
N ILE A 27 -1.40 -5.39 -2.81
CA ILE A 27 -1.34 -4.85 -1.47
C ILE A 27 -1.57 -6.00 -0.50
N ALA A 28 -0.62 -6.27 0.38
CA ALA A 28 -0.73 -7.38 1.32
C ALA A 28 -0.28 -6.99 2.72
N PHE A 29 -1.07 -7.38 3.71
CA PHE A 29 -0.79 -7.14 5.11
C PHE A 29 -1.07 -8.37 5.96
N TYR A 30 -0.35 -8.46 7.09
CA TYR A 30 -0.66 -9.30 8.22
C TYR A 30 -1.42 -8.50 9.27
N PHE A 31 -2.54 -9.07 9.76
CA PHE A 31 -3.31 -8.57 10.89
C PHE A 31 -3.25 -9.60 12.01
N TRP A 32 -2.66 -9.24 13.14
CA TRP A 32 -2.44 -10.13 14.27
C TRP A 32 -3.42 -9.82 15.38
N TYR A 33 -4.16 -10.82 15.85
CA TYR A 33 -5.19 -10.68 16.89
C TYR A 33 -4.87 -11.57 18.07
N GLU A 34 -4.99 -11.04 19.31
CA GLU A 34 -4.76 -11.77 20.56
C GLU A 34 -5.84 -12.82 20.87
N LYS A 35 -6.95 -12.81 20.14
CA LYS A 35 -8.04 -13.77 20.26
C LYS A 35 -8.52 -14.21 18.89
N ALA A 36 -8.81 -15.50 18.76
CA ALA A 36 -9.38 -16.04 17.52
C ALA A 36 -10.90 -15.81 17.47
N VAL A 37 -11.41 -15.55 16.28
CA VAL A 37 -12.84 -15.47 15.95
C VAL A 37 -13.26 -16.82 15.35
N PRO A 38 -14.48 -17.37 15.60
CA PRO A 38 -14.92 -18.62 15.02
C PRO A 38 -14.80 -18.66 13.49
N SER A 39 -14.40 -19.81 12.93
CA SER A 39 -14.15 -19.98 11.49
C SER A 39 -15.40 -19.72 10.65
N ASP A 40 -16.54 -20.27 11.08
CA ASP A 40 -17.84 -20.12 10.40
C ASP A 40 -18.30 -18.65 10.32
N VAL A 41 -18.00 -17.86 11.37
CA VAL A 41 -18.30 -16.42 11.40
C VAL A 41 -17.43 -15.68 10.40
N LEU A 42 -16.10 -15.90 10.43
CA LEU A 42 -15.16 -15.24 9.54
C LEU A 42 -15.47 -15.56 8.07
N GLU A 43 -15.67 -16.83 7.75
CA GLU A 43 -15.96 -17.28 6.39
C GLU A 43 -17.30 -16.73 5.89
N THR A 44 -18.34 -16.81 6.71
CA THR A 44 -19.67 -16.27 6.33
C THR A 44 -19.62 -14.77 6.14
N ALA A 45 -18.95 -14.03 7.03
CA ALA A 45 -18.76 -12.59 6.90
C ALA A 45 -17.95 -12.22 5.67
N PHE A 46 -16.93 -13.03 5.33
CA PHE A 46 -16.15 -12.85 4.11
C PHE A 46 -17.00 -12.91 2.85
N TYR A 47 -17.81 -13.97 2.67
CA TYR A 47 -18.68 -14.08 1.51
C TYR A 47 -19.75 -12.99 1.44
N ARG A 48 -20.26 -12.52 2.59
CA ARG A 48 -21.15 -11.35 2.63
C ARG A 48 -20.44 -10.06 2.22
N THR A 49 -19.18 -9.91 2.58
CA THR A 49 -18.37 -8.75 2.13
C THR A 49 -18.17 -8.80 0.61
N LEU A 50 -17.95 -10.00 0.06
CA LEU A 50 -17.82 -10.16 -1.40
C LEU A 50 -19.12 -9.82 -2.16
N GLU A 51 -20.30 -9.92 -1.55
CA GLU A 51 -21.55 -9.43 -2.16
C GLU A 51 -21.48 -7.92 -2.46
N GLU A 52 -20.75 -7.16 -1.65
CA GLU A 52 -20.52 -5.72 -1.83
C GLU A 52 -19.28 -5.41 -2.69
N PHE A 53 -18.38 -6.37 -2.87
CA PHE A 53 -17.15 -6.27 -3.67
C PHE A 53 -17.04 -7.38 -4.74
N PRO A 54 -18.07 -7.58 -5.58
CA PRO A 54 -18.10 -8.71 -6.52
C PRO A 54 -16.97 -8.68 -7.55
N ILE A 55 -16.38 -7.52 -7.79
CA ILE A 55 -15.23 -7.32 -8.68
C ILE A 55 -14.04 -8.23 -8.31
N LEU A 56 -13.86 -8.56 -7.02
CA LEU A 56 -12.77 -9.42 -6.55
C LEU A 56 -12.92 -10.88 -7.01
N ALA A 57 -14.12 -11.30 -7.42
CA ALA A 57 -14.37 -12.61 -8.02
C ALA A 57 -14.34 -12.60 -9.56
N GLY A 58 -13.95 -11.48 -10.16
CA GLY A 58 -13.88 -11.28 -11.60
C GLY A 58 -12.54 -11.70 -12.22
N ARG A 59 -12.44 -11.51 -13.53
CA ARG A 59 -11.23 -11.75 -14.33
C ARG A 59 -10.81 -10.47 -15.03
N ILE A 60 -9.56 -10.08 -14.90
CA ILE A 60 -9.00 -9.01 -15.71
C ILE A 60 -8.89 -9.52 -17.16
N LYS A 61 -9.32 -8.69 -18.09
CA LYS A 61 -9.24 -8.92 -19.53
C LYS A 61 -8.79 -7.64 -20.22
N THR A 62 -8.18 -7.78 -21.38
CA THR A 62 -7.86 -6.66 -22.24
C THR A 62 -8.89 -6.54 -23.35
N GLY A 63 -9.46 -5.37 -23.55
CA GLY A 63 -10.40 -5.06 -24.62
C GLY A 63 -9.72 -4.87 -25.97
N ASN A 64 -10.51 -4.76 -27.03
CA ASN A 64 -10.00 -4.49 -28.38
C ASN A 64 -9.35 -3.12 -28.52
N ASP A 65 -9.68 -2.19 -27.64
CA ASP A 65 -9.10 -0.86 -27.50
C ASP A 65 -7.83 -0.82 -26.63
N SER A 66 -7.31 -1.99 -26.27
CA SER A 66 -6.17 -2.19 -25.38
C SER A 66 -6.40 -1.72 -23.92
N ARG A 67 -7.62 -1.35 -23.55
CA ARG A 67 -7.97 -1.03 -22.16
C ARG A 67 -8.30 -2.29 -21.39
N SER A 68 -7.90 -2.33 -20.14
CA SER A 68 -8.23 -3.43 -19.24
C SER A 68 -9.62 -3.27 -18.64
N PHE A 69 -10.28 -4.38 -18.35
CA PHE A 69 -11.55 -4.41 -17.62
C PHE A 69 -11.66 -5.69 -16.79
N VAL A 70 -12.45 -5.65 -15.73
CA VAL A 70 -12.80 -6.84 -14.95
C VAL A 70 -14.17 -7.33 -15.38
N ALA A 71 -14.23 -8.59 -15.83
CA ALA A 71 -15.49 -9.27 -16.12
C ALA A 71 -15.86 -10.19 -14.96
N VAL A 72 -17.03 -9.96 -14.36
CA VAL A 72 -17.64 -10.84 -13.37
C VAL A 72 -18.71 -11.67 -14.09
N ASP A 73 -18.44 -12.95 -14.24
CA ASP A 73 -19.32 -13.91 -14.95
C ASP A 73 -19.51 -15.15 -14.09
N LYS A 74 -20.77 -15.47 -13.75
CA LYS A 74 -21.11 -16.64 -12.93
C LYS A 74 -20.53 -17.95 -13.42
N ASN A 75 -20.40 -18.12 -14.74
CA ASN A 75 -19.90 -19.34 -15.36
C ASN A 75 -18.37 -19.43 -15.39
N ARG A 76 -17.68 -18.32 -15.10
CA ARG A 76 -16.20 -18.22 -15.19
C ARG A 76 -15.64 -17.36 -14.06
N LEU A 77 -16.05 -17.64 -12.85
CA LEU A 77 -15.55 -16.91 -11.68
C LEU A 77 -14.06 -17.19 -11.45
N ASN A 78 -13.40 -16.19 -10.91
CA ASN A 78 -12.05 -16.22 -10.38
C ASN A 78 -12.13 -15.88 -8.89
N MET A 79 -12.67 -16.83 -8.13
CA MET A 79 -12.92 -16.65 -6.71
C MET A 79 -11.64 -16.31 -5.96
N PRO A 80 -11.68 -15.33 -5.02
CA PRO A 80 -10.60 -15.14 -4.07
C PRO A 80 -10.29 -16.44 -3.35
N GLU A 81 -9.01 -16.68 -3.08
CA GLU A 81 -8.62 -17.77 -2.21
C GLU A 81 -8.94 -17.41 -0.77
N TYR A 82 -9.64 -18.29 -0.09
CA TYR A 82 -9.87 -18.20 1.35
C TYR A 82 -9.46 -19.52 2.01
N THR A 83 -8.54 -19.44 2.97
CA THR A 83 -8.14 -20.60 3.77
C THR A 83 -8.20 -20.28 5.25
N ASP A 84 -8.60 -21.25 6.05
CA ASP A 84 -8.58 -21.19 7.52
C ASP A 84 -7.86 -22.44 8.04
N SER A 85 -6.74 -22.24 8.70
CA SER A 85 -5.86 -23.30 9.16
C SER A 85 -5.35 -23.02 10.59
N SER A 86 -4.67 -23.98 11.19
CA SER A 86 -4.11 -23.83 12.54
C SER A 86 -2.65 -24.25 12.59
N CYS A 87 -1.93 -23.74 13.57
CA CYS A 87 -0.54 -24.10 13.83
C CYS A 87 -0.28 -24.41 15.32
N ASN A 88 0.89 -24.96 15.61
CA ASN A 88 1.32 -25.29 16.97
C ASN A 88 2.15 -24.19 17.66
N VAL A 89 2.04 -22.94 17.19
CA VAL A 89 2.73 -21.79 17.77
C VAL A 89 1.75 -21.01 18.63
N HIS A 90 2.11 -20.67 19.87
CA HIS A 90 1.31 -19.80 20.72
C HIS A 90 1.47 -18.34 20.30
N PHE A 91 0.41 -17.56 20.41
CA PHE A 91 0.43 -16.14 20.09
C PHE A 91 1.49 -15.36 20.90
N GLN A 92 1.66 -15.69 22.19
CA GLN A 92 2.67 -15.04 23.01
C GLN A 92 4.10 -15.27 22.49
N THR A 93 4.40 -16.47 21.97
CA THR A 93 5.71 -16.76 21.36
C THR A 93 6.00 -15.86 20.17
N LEU A 94 4.97 -15.58 19.34
CA LEU A 94 5.10 -14.64 18.22
C LEU A 94 5.27 -13.20 18.71
N LYS A 95 4.50 -12.81 19.72
CA LYS A 95 4.59 -11.47 20.32
C LYS A 95 5.98 -11.20 20.92
N ASP A 96 6.55 -12.18 21.62
CA ASP A 96 7.90 -12.10 22.21
C ASP A 96 9.00 -12.05 21.16
N ALA A 97 8.76 -12.60 19.98
CA ALA A 97 9.65 -12.58 18.82
C ALA A 97 9.32 -11.44 17.82
N ASP A 98 8.62 -10.39 18.26
CA ASP A 98 8.18 -9.28 17.42
C ASP A 98 7.43 -9.71 16.15
N PHE A 99 6.60 -10.74 16.27
CA PHE A 99 5.79 -11.30 15.18
C PHE A 99 6.63 -11.77 13.97
N ASP A 100 7.77 -12.37 14.25
CA ASP A 100 8.63 -12.94 13.21
C ASP A 100 7.89 -14.05 12.44
N VAL A 101 7.57 -13.75 11.18
CA VAL A 101 6.84 -14.66 10.28
C VAL A 101 7.61 -15.97 10.00
N ARG A 102 8.92 -16.02 10.27
CA ARG A 102 9.74 -17.23 10.12
C ARG A 102 9.38 -18.32 11.13
N LEU A 103 8.70 -17.97 12.21
CA LEU A 103 8.16 -18.91 13.21
C LEU A 103 6.86 -19.60 12.76
N LEU A 104 6.23 -19.10 11.70
CA LEU A 104 5.02 -19.68 11.15
C LEU A 104 5.34 -20.94 10.33
N PRO A 105 4.36 -21.85 10.15
CA PRO A 105 4.52 -23.02 9.30
C PRO A 105 5.03 -22.65 7.90
N VAL A 106 5.85 -23.52 7.32
CA VAL A 106 6.49 -23.26 6.00
C VAL A 106 5.45 -23.01 4.92
N ASP A 107 4.34 -23.75 4.93
CA ASP A 107 3.29 -23.61 3.92
C ASP A 107 2.63 -22.24 4.01
N TYR A 108 2.27 -21.80 5.20
CA TYR A 108 1.73 -20.46 5.43
C TYR A 108 2.77 -19.38 5.10
N SER A 109 3.98 -19.53 5.62
CA SER A 109 5.05 -18.57 5.38
C SER A 109 5.54 -18.58 3.92
N SER A 110 5.41 -19.66 3.16
CA SER A 110 5.79 -19.70 1.74
C SER A 110 4.71 -19.06 0.86
N ALA A 111 3.44 -19.24 1.18
CA ALA A 111 2.36 -18.48 0.54
C ALA A 111 2.52 -16.96 0.78
N CYS A 112 3.04 -16.60 1.96
CA CYS A 112 3.18 -15.21 2.41
C CYS A 112 4.61 -14.64 2.29
N LYS A 113 5.60 -15.43 1.87
CA LYS A 113 7.03 -15.02 1.85
C LYS A 113 7.48 -14.33 0.60
N THR A 114 6.73 -14.45 -0.45
CA THR A 114 7.11 -13.82 -1.70
C THR A 114 6.42 -12.48 -1.79
N PRO A 115 7.12 -11.37 -2.09
CA PRO A 115 6.50 -10.16 -2.59
C PRO A 115 5.87 -10.53 -3.91
N VAL A 116 4.68 -11.10 -3.86
CA VAL A 116 4.08 -11.71 -5.02
C VAL A 116 3.09 -10.74 -5.60
N PRO A 117 3.36 -10.28 -6.84
CA PRO A 117 2.30 -9.83 -7.70
C PRO A 117 1.18 -10.87 -7.69
N PRO A 118 -0.05 -10.50 -8.03
CA PRO A 118 -1.19 -11.39 -8.01
C PRO A 118 -0.85 -12.78 -8.55
N ALA A 119 -1.17 -13.82 -7.82
CA ALA A 119 -0.87 -15.19 -8.25
C ALA A 119 -1.54 -15.45 -9.59
N ILE A 120 -0.79 -15.99 -10.56
CA ILE A 120 -1.33 -16.37 -11.85
C ILE A 120 -1.75 -17.82 -11.76
N ILE A 121 -3.04 -18.07 -11.92
CA ILE A 121 -3.62 -19.41 -11.91
C ILE A 121 -4.18 -19.69 -13.30
N GLY A 122 -3.53 -20.66 -13.99
CA GLY A 122 -3.89 -20.95 -15.37
C GLY A 122 -3.65 -19.73 -16.26
N ASP A 123 -4.74 -19.19 -16.80
CA ASP A 123 -4.79 -18.05 -17.72
C ASP A 123 -5.26 -16.74 -17.07
N CYS A 124 -5.38 -16.69 -15.75
CA CYS A 124 -5.86 -15.49 -15.10
C CYS A 124 -5.08 -15.11 -13.84
N ILE A 125 -5.07 -13.81 -13.57
CA ILE A 125 -4.54 -13.24 -12.33
C ILE A 125 -5.58 -13.44 -11.23
N ARG A 126 -5.18 -14.05 -10.09
CA ARG A 126 -6.00 -14.10 -8.90
C ARG A 126 -6.05 -12.68 -8.30
N LEU A 127 -7.26 -12.17 -8.06
CA LEU A 127 -7.44 -10.79 -7.62
C LEU A 127 -7.32 -10.60 -6.11
N ALA A 128 -7.52 -11.66 -5.32
CA ALA A 128 -7.36 -11.59 -3.88
C ALA A 128 -7.09 -12.97 -3.25
N GLU A 129 -6.36 -12.97 -2.14
CA GLU A 129 -6.01 -14.13 -1.33
C GLU A 129 -6.14 -13.78 0.16
N PHE A 130 -6.81 -14.64 0.93
CA PHE A 130 -7.04 -14.44 2.35
C PHE A 130 -6.72 -15.74 3.10
N HIS A 131 -5.78 -15.67 4.02
CA HIS A 131 -5.36 -16.82 4.80
C HIS A 131 -5.50 -16.52 6.29
N VAL A 132 -6.41 -17.22 6.96
CA VAL A 132 -6.56 -17.19 8.42
C VAL A 132 -5.70 -18.29 8.99
N LEU A 133 -4.80 -17.94 9.90
CA LEU A 133 -3.98 -18.88 10.66
C LEU A 133 -4.30 -18.76 12.16
N ARG A 134 -4.80 -19.81 12.73
CA ARG A 134 -5.13 -19.90 14.16
C ARG A 134 -3.91 -20.37 14.92
N MET A 135 -3.60 -19.66 15.98
CA MET A 135 -2.51 -20.02 16.88
C MET A 135 -2.96 -21.19 17.78
N LYS A 136 -1.97 -21.90 18.35
CA LYS A 136 -2.19 -23.02 19.26
C LYS A 136 -3.21 -22.65 20.34
N ASP A 137 -4.16 -23.56 20.59
CA ASP A 137 -5.23 -23.44 21.58
C ASP A 137 -6.11 -22.20 21.42
N ASN A 138 -6.24 -21.70 20.17
CA ASN A 138 -6.92 -20.44 19.84
C ASN A 138 -6.38 -19.22 20.64
N SER A 139 -5.10 -19.27 21.04
CA SER A 139 -4.44 -18.18 21.78
C SER A 139 -4.31 -16.89 20.99
N GLY A 140 -4.70 -16.89 19.72
CA GLY A 140 -4.74 -15.76 18.81
C GLY A 140 -4.95 -16.21 17.36
N MET A 141 -4.94 -15.26 16.45
CA MET A 141 -4.99 -15.54 15.01
C MET A 141 -4.19 -14.51 14.23
N CYS A 142 -3.79 -14.89 13.01
CA CYS A 142 -3.26 -14.01 12.00
C CYS A 142 -4.15 -14.06 10.75
N ILE A 143 -4.52 -12.92 10.21
CA ILE A 143 -5.15 -12.82 8.91
C ILE A 143 -4.12 -12.22 7.95
N PHE A 144 -3.69 -13.01 6.97
CA PHE A 144 -2.99 -12.50 5.81
C PHE A 144 -4.03 -12.16 4.74
N ALA A 145 -3.99 -10.95 4.24
CA ALA A 145 -4.87 -10.50 3.17
C ALA A 145 -4.05 -9.84 2.07
N SER A 146 -4.16 -10.36 0.85
CA SER A 146 -3.52 -9.84 -0.34
C SER A 146 -4.57 -9.53 -1.40
N ILE A 147 -4.59 -8.31 -1.91
CA ILE A 147 -5.54 -7.86 -2.94
C ILE A 147 -4.76 -7.21 -4.08
N SER A 148 -5.13 -7.52 -5.32
CA SER A 148 -4.55 -6.93 -6.52
C SER A 148 -4.68 -5.40 -6.49
N HIS A 149 -3.56 -4.72 -6.68
CA HIS A 149 -3.53 -3.25 -6.72
C HIS A 149 -4.23 -2.68 -7.96
N ALA A 150 -4.52 -3.50 -8.99
CA ALA A 150 -5.41 -3.11 -10.09
C ALA A 150 -6.86 -2.89 -9.66
N ILE A 151 -7.26 -3.39 -8.49
CA ILE A 151 -8.66 -3.36 -8.06
C ILE A 151 -8.89 -2.36 -6.93
N LEU A 152 -8.02 -2.36 -5.93
CA LEU A 152 -8.11 -1.49 -4.76
C LEU A 152 -6.73 -0.87 -4.49
N ASP A 153 -6.71 0.41 -4.13
CA ASP A 153 -5.54 1.02 -3.50
C ASP A 153 -5.58 0.81 -1.97
N GLY A 154 -4.63 1.42 -1.24
CA GLY A 154 -4.55 1.29 0.21
C GLY A 154 -5.84 1.71 0.93
N THR A 155 -6.53 2.74 0.46
CA THR A 155 -7.82 3.19 1.01
C THR A 155 -8.91 2.17 0.73
N GLY A 156 -9.04 1.71 -0.52
CA GLY A 156 -10.01 0.69 -0.92
C GLY A 156 -9.78 -0.64 -0.19
N TYR A 157 -8.51 -1.04 -0.02
CA TYR A 157 -8.12 -2.20 0.76
C TYR A 157 -8.61 -2.09 2.23
N CYS A 158 -8.39 -0.96 2.88
CA CYS A 158 -8.86 -0.74 4.26
C CYS A 158 -10.38 -0.70 4.37
N ILE A 159 -11.07 -0.14 3.38
CA ILE A 159 -12.54 -0.17 3.31
C ILE A 159 -13.02 -1.62 3.29
N PHE A 160 -12.43 -2.48 2.45
CA PHE A 160 -12.77 -3.91 2.39
C PHE A 160 -12.51 -4.62 3.73
N MET A 161 -11.32 -4.46 4.31
CA MET A 161 -10.96 -5.13 5.56
C MET A 161 -11.85 -4.70 6.74
N ARG A 162 -12.15 -3.41 6.86
CA ARG A 162 -13.07 -2.91 7.89
C ARG A 162 -14.50 -3.42 7.67
N ARG A 163 -14.95 -3.51 6.42
CA ARG A 163 -16.27 -4.03 6.12
C ARG A 163 -16.40 -5.49 6.50
N TRP A 164 -15.41 -6.30 6.18
CA TRP A 164 -15.36 -7.71 6.60
C TRP A 164 -15.36 -7.83 8.14
N ALA A 165 -14.59 -7.00 8.81
CA ALA A 165 -14.56 -6.94 10.28
C ALA A 165 -15.92 -6.52 10.88
N ASP A 166 -16.56 -5.47 10.36
CA ASP A 166 -17.87 -4.99 10.81
C ASP A 166 -18.93 -6.09 10.70
N ILE A 167 -19.00 -6.79 9.57
CA ILE A 167 -19.95 -7.89 9.36
C ILE A 167 -19.68 -9.03 10.33
N SER A 168 -18.40 -9.43 10.50
CA SER A 168 -18.00 -10.48 11.45
C SER A 168 -18.41 -10.13 12.87
N LYS A 169 -18.14 -8.91 13.31
CA LYS A 169 -18.52 -8.39 14.63
C LYS A 169 -20.04 -8.41 14.86
N CYS A 170 -20.81 -7.95 13.88
CA CYS A 170 -22.28 -8.00 13.95
C CYS A 170 -22.79 -9.44 14.09
N MET A 171 -22.20 -10.40 13.35
CA MET A 171 -22.58 -11.82 13.43
C MET A 171 -22.27 -12.42 14.80
N LEU A 172 -21.11 -12.14 15.38
CA LEU A 172 -20.76 -12.61 16.73
C LEU A 172 -21.72 -12.07 17.80
N VAL A 173 -22.07 -10.79 17.72
CA VAL A 173 -23.04 -10.19 18.65
C VAL A 173 -24.40 -10.89 18.53
N ALA A 174 -24.87 -11.15 17.31
CA ALA A 174 -26.13 -11.85 17.08
C ALA A 174 -26.12 -13.30 17.60
N GLN A 175 -25.03 -14.05 17.40
CA GLN A 175 -24.87 -15.39 17.93
C GLN A 175 -24.93 -15.43 19.47
N ASN A 176 -24.31 -14.46 20.14
CA ASN A 176 -24.27 -14.38 21.59
C ASN A 176 -25.61 -13.96 22.23
N GLN A 177 -26.51 -13.32 21.48
CA GLN A 177 -27.82 -12.83 21.94
C GLN A 177 -28.95 -13.84 21.74
N GLN A 178 -28.66 -15.14 21.53
CA GLN A 178 -29.66 -16.22 21.39
C GLN A 178 -30.76 -15.94 20.36
N GLY A 179 -30.40 -15.82 19.11
CA GLY A 179 -31.34 -16.02 18.01
C GLY A 179 -32.23 -14.84 17.64
N ILE A 180 -31.80 -13.61 17.87
CA ILE A 180 -32.38 -12.46 17.17
C ILE A 180 -31.93 -12.54 15.71
N LEU A 181 -32.83 -13.03 14.84
CA LEU A 181 -32.57 -13.35 13.44
C LEU A 181 -32.38 -12.10 12.52
N ASP A 182 -32.61 -10.93 13.03
CA ASP A 182 -32.36 -9.68 12.30
C ASP A 182 -30.98 -9.13 12.66
N MET A 183 -29.97 -9.68 11.99
CA MET A 183 -28.66 -9.04 11.96
C MET A 183 -28.79 -7.72 11.21
N ASN A 184 -28.93 -6.63 11.95
CA ASN A 184 -28.93 -5.29 11.38
C ASN A 184 -27.49 -4.90 10.98
N ILE A 185 -27.03 -5.50 9.86
CA ILE A 185 -25.78 -5.11 9.23
C ILE A 185 -26.06 -3.83 8.48
N PRO A 186 -25.50 -2.68 8.86
CA PRO A 186 -25.75 -1.42 8.17
C PRO A 186 -25.38 -1.56 6.69
N GLU A 187 -26.32 -1.18 5.81
CA GLU A 187 -26.02 -1.09 4.39
C GLU A 187 -24.97 -0.01 4.15
N ARG A 188 -24.00 -0.32 3.30
CA ARG A 188 -23.01 0.63 2.84
C ARG A 188 -22.99 0.62 1.32
N VAL A 189 -22.94 1.80 0.73
CA VAL A 189 -22.80 1.96 -0.72
C VAL A 189 -21.36 2.30 -1.02
N TYR A 190 -20.76 1.52 -1.92
CA TYR A 190 -19.41 1.73 -2.40
C TYR A 190 -19.43 2.14 -3.87
N GLN A 191 -18.56 3.06 -4.21
CA GLN A 191 -18.36 3.49 -5.59
C GLN A 191 -17.21 2.71 -6.21
N HIS A 192 -17.55 1.75 -7.06
CA HIS A 192 -16.57 0.94 -7.78
C HIS A 192 -16.33 1.44 -9.21
N ASP A 193 -17.20 2.28 -9.75
CA ASP A 193 -17.12 2.77 -11.12
C ASP A 193 -15.97 3.78 -11.27
N ARG A 194 -15.01 3.48 -12.14
CA ARG A 194 -13.85 4.30 -12.44
C ARG A 194 -14.19 5.52 -13.30
N SER A 195 -15.32 5.50 -14.00
CA SER A 195 -15.74 6.63 -14.84
C SER A 195 -15.89 7.95 -14.07
N ILE A 196 -16.00 7.88 -12.74
CA ILE A 196 -16.00 9.06 -11.87
C ILE A 196 -14.69 9.86 -11.96
N LEU A 197 -13.58 9.19 -12.32
CA LEU A 197 -12.26 9.79 -12.55
C LEU A 197 -12.02 10.14 -14.03
N GLU A 198 -12.86 9.63 -14.95
CA GLU A 198 -12.84 9.99 -16.35
C GLU A 198 -13.53 11.35 -16.51
N SER A 199 -12.78 12.41 -16.51
CA SER A 199 -13.31 13.75 -16.75
C SER A 199 -13.07 14.15 -18.19
N ASP A 200 -14.11 14.12 -19.03
CA ASP A 200 -14.14 14.81 -20.32
C ASP A 200 -14.09 16.35 -20.17
N LYS A 201 -14.26 16.83 -18.95
CA LYS A 201 -14.32 18.25 -18.58
C LYS A 201 -12.98 18.80 -18.10
N ILE A 202 -11.90 18.03 -18.18
CA ILE A 202 -10.59 18.58 -17.86
C ILE A 202 -10.25 19.59 -18.93
N CYS A 203 -10.56 20.76 -18.52
CA CYS A 203 -10.37 22.05 -19.13
C CYS A 203 -9.12 22.15 -19.95
N GLY A 204 -9.35 22.79 -21.06
CA GLY A 204 -8.39 23.70 -21.71
C GLY A 204 -6.96 23.22 -21.63
N SER A 205 -6.60 22.51 -22.58
CA SER A 205 -5.35 22.03 -23.15
C SER A 205 -4.07 22.82 -22.84
N ASP A 206 -4.12 23.89 -22.13
CA ASP A 206 -3.09 24.91 -22.21
C ASP A 206 -2.16 24.83 -21.01
N ALA A 207 -1.17 23.97 -21.19
CA ALA A 207 0.00 23.80 -20.35
C ALA A 207 -0.16 22.80 -19.18
N LEU A 208 -0.03 21.52 -19.50
CA LEU A 208 0.63 20.58 -18.59
C LEU A 208 1.93 21.22 -18.14
N GLU A 209 2.19 21.23 -16.82
CA GLU A 209 3.45 21.75 -16.33
C GLU A 209 4.60 21.04 -17.07
N PRO A 210 5.59 21.76 -17.60
CA PRO A 210 6.68 21.16 -18.38
C PRO A 210 7.38 20.02 -17.65
N GLU A 211 7.42 20.08 -16.30
CA GLU A 211 8.00 19.06 -15.42
C GLU A 211 7.24 17.73 -15.52
N LEU A 212 5.91 17.76 -15.56
CA LEU A 212 5.09 16.56 -15.71
C LEU A 212 5.27 15.93 -17.09
N LEU A 213 5.34 16.74 -18.14
CA LEU A 213 5.63 16.27 -19.48
C LEU A 213 7.02 15.63 -19.57
N GLU A 214 8.01 16.22 -18.93
CA GLU A 214 9.36 15.68 -18.89
C GLU A 214 9.42 14.33 -18.16
N MET A 215 8.73 14.19 -17.01
CA MET A 215 8.62 12.92 -16.29
C MET A 215 8.05 11.81 -17.18
N PHE A 216 6.95 12.07 -17.90
CA PHE A 216 6.34 11.10 -18.81
C PHE A 216 7.16 10.82 -20.08
N ASN A 217 7.99 11.77 -20.52
CA ASN A 217 8.81 11.62 -21.71
C ASN A 217 10.16 10.92 -21.43
N LYS A 218 10.63 10.91 -20.18
CA LYS A 218 11.88 10.25 -19.77
C LYS A 218 11.75 8.73 -19.61
N SER A 219 10.60 8.15 -19.95
CA SER A 219 10.37 6.71 -19.80
C SER A 219 11.42 5.89 -20.57
N THR A 220 11.97 4.89 -19.88
CA THR A 220 12.98 4.00 -20.45
C THR A 220 12.36 3.08 -21.51
N THR A 221 13.16 2.74 -22.55
CA THR A 221 12.70 1.82 -23.60
C THR A 221 12.23 0.48 -23.04
N ALA A 222 12.85 -0.01 -21.94
CA ALA A 222 12.45 -1.26 -21.29
C ALA A 222 11.05 -1.19 -20.67
N ALA A 223 10.71 -0.08 -20.02
CA ALA A 223 9.38 0.12 -19.44
C ALA A 223 8.29 0.21 -20.51
N LYS A 224 8.58 0.84 -21.64
CA LYS A 224 7.66 0.85 -22.80
C LYS A 224 7.34 -0.56 -23.31
N TRP A 225 8.34 -1.46 -23.37
CA TRP A 225 8.11 -2.86 -23.75
C TRP A 225 7.27 -3.61 -22.72
N ILE A 226 7.52 -3.40 -21.41
CA ILE A 226 6.75 -4.04 -20.34
C ILE A 226 5.27 -3.62 -20.39
N ALA A 227 5.00 -2.36 -20.66
CA ALA A 227 3.64 -1.83 -20.78
C ALA A 227 2.83 -2.46 -21.93
N TRP A 228 3.49 -2.95 -22.97
CA TRP A 228 2.85 -3.65 -24.10
C TRP A 228 2.44 -5.09 -23.77
N PHE A 229 2.94 -5.66 -22.69
CA PHE A 229 2.60 -7.02 -22.31
C PHE A 229 1.24 -7.07 -21.61
N SER A 230 0.56 -8.20 -21.74
CA SER A 230 -0.66 -8.46 -20.97
C SER A 230 -0.38 -8.38 -19.45
N PRO A 231 -1.38 -8.03 -18.63
CA PRO A 231 -1.23 -8.02 -17.17
C PRO A 231 -0.63 -9.31 -16.60
N GLU A 232 -0.99 -10.48 -17.17
CA GLU A 232 -0.48 -11.79 -16.76
C GLU A 232 1.02 -11.93 -17.06
N LEU A 233 1.46 -11.47 -18.22
CA LEU A 233 2.87 -11.55 -18.61
C LEU A 233 3.70 -10.56 -17.77
N ARG A 234 3.19 -9.35 -17.52
CA ARG A 234 3.79 -8.39 -16.58
C ARG A 234 3.99 -9.02 -15.20
N GLY A 235 2.94 -9.65 -14.66
CA GLY A 235 3.00 -10.34 -13.38
C GLY A 235 4.05 -11.47 -13.34
N ARG A 236 4.21 -12.25 -14.42
CA ARG A 236 5.23 -13.32 -14.51
C ARG A 236 6.65 -12.75 -14.53
N ILE A 237 6.89 -11.73 -15.35
CA ILE A 237 8.19 -11.05 -15.43
C ILE A 237 8.55 -10.46 -14.07
N PHE A 238 7.61 -9.76 -13.45
CA PHE A 238 7.84 -9.11 -12.17
C PHE A 238 8.15 -10.13 -11.06
N ARG A 239 7.40 -11.24 -10.99
CA ARG A 239 7.66 -12.35 -10.07
C ARG A 239 9.08 -12.91 -10.24
N TYR A 240 9.52 -13.10 -11.49
CA TYR A 240 10.87 -13.57 -11.76
C TYR A 240 11.92 -12.56 -11.26
N LEU A 241 11.76 -11.27 -11.56
CA LEU A 241 12.67 -10.22 -11.10
C LEU A 241 12.77 -10.18 -9.57
N MET A 242 11.65 -10.31 -8.87
CA MET A 242 11.64 -10.34 -7.41
C MET A 242 12.29 -11.61 -6.83
N SER A 243 12.15 -12.76 -7.50
CA SER A 243 12.74 -14.01 -7.03
C SER A 243 14.27 -14.05 -7.09
N VAL A 244 14.90 -13.21 -7.91
CA VAL A 244 16.35 -13.11 -8.06
C VAL A 244 16.95 -11.92 -7.30
N SER A 245 16.13 -11.10 -6.66
CA SER A 245 16.55 -9.95 -5.86
C SER A 245 16.91 -10.37 -4.42
N ASP A 246 17.98 -9.80 -3.84
CA ASP A 246 18.33 -9.95 -2.41
C ASP A 246 17.67 -8.84 -1.53
N VAL A 247 16.62 -8.24 -2.02
CA VAL A 247 15.87 -7.19 -1.31
C VAL A 247 15.07 -7.81 -0.16
N ARG A 248 15.10 -7.17 1.01
CA ARG A 248 14.44 -7.64 2.23
C ARG A 248 13.64 -6.51 2.87
N ASN A 249 12.57 -6.89 3.56
CA ASN A 249 11.79 -5.97 4.37
C ASN A 249 12.39 -5.86 5.78
N TYR A 250 12.46 -4.62 6.26
CA TYR A 250 12.91 -4.28 7.61
C TYR A 250 11.85 -3.43 8.29
N TYR A 251 11.59 -3.72 9.56
CA TYR A 251 10.58 -3.02 10.34
C TYR A 251 11.23 -2.43 11.59
N PHE A 252 10.96 -1.17 11.84
CA PHE A 252 11.52 -0.42 12.95
C PHE A 252 10.45 0.40 13.63
N GLN A 253 10.66 0.76 14.88
CA GLN A 253 9.73 1.56 15.65
C GLN A 253 10.31 2.95 15.90
N LEU A 254 9.49 3.98 15.66
CA LEU A 254 9.75 5.34 16.07
C LEU A 254 8.75 5.70 17.19
N SER A 255 9.22 5.85 18.42
CA SER A 255 8.36 6.21 19.53
C SER A 255 7.83 7.64 19.42
N SER A 256 6.69 7.93 20.04
CA SER A 256 6.15 9.30 20.08
C SER A 256 7.16 10.29 20.67
N ALA A 257 7.88 9.90 21.73
CA ALA A 257 8.88 10.75 22.35
C ALA A 257 10.07 11.03 21.42
N ALA A 258 10.55 10.02 20.69
CA ALA A 258 11.62 10.22 19.70
C ALA A 258 11.16 11.12 18.54
N PHE A 259 9.92 10.94 18.07
CA PHE A 259 9.35 11.84 17.07
C PHE A 259 9.23 13.29 17.55
N GLU A 260 8.71 13.52 18.76
CA GLU A 260 8.61 14.84 19.35
C GLU A 260 9.99 15.49 19.52
N HIS A 261 10.99 14.70 19.92
CA HIS A 261 12.38 15.17 20.01
C HIS A 261 12.93 15.59 18.64
N LEU A 262 12.69 14.80 17.58
CA LEU A 262 13.09 15.17 16.22
C LEU A 262 12.46 16.49 15.77
N VAL A 263 11.16 16.69 16.02
CA VAL A 263 10.46 17.93 15.68
C VAL A 263 11.09 19.13 16.40
N GLN A 264 11.39 19.01 17.69
CA GLN A 264 12.04 20.06 18.46
C GLN A 264 13.47 20.36 17.96
N LEU A 265 14.20 19.31 17.59
CA LEU A 265 15.58 19.41 17.12
C LEU A 265 15.70 20.17 15.79
N ILE A 266 14.77 19.97 14.87
CA ILE A 266 14.79 20.61 13.55
C ILE A 266 14.16 22.00 13.53
N GLN A 267 13.30 22.33 14.50
CA GLN A 267 12.53 23.58 14.53
C GLN A 267 13.35 24.85 14.29
N PRO A 268 14.57 25.02 14.85
CA PRO A 268 15.38 26.21 14.61
C PRO A 268 15.88 26.39 13.17
N PHE A 269 15.84 25.33 12.37
CA PHE A 269 16.38 25.27 11.00
C PHE A 269 15.28 25.20 9.95
N VAL A 270 14.01 25.20 10.36
CA VAL A 270 12.87 25.20 9.43
C VAL A 270 12.79 26.54 8.73
N ASP A 271 12.62 26.52 7.41
CA ASP A 271 12.51 27.72 6.59
C ASP A 271 11.33 28.59 7.02
N SER A 272 11.52 29.91 7.00
CA SER A 272 10.53 30.88 7.51
C SER A 272 9.22 30.93 6.70
N ASP A 273 9.22 30.43 5.48
CA ASP A 273 8.04 30.31 4.62
C ASP A 273 7.18 29.06 4.95
N ILE A 274 7.72 28.12 5.74
CA ILE A 274 7.02 26.92 6.17
C ILE A 274 6.28 27.18 7.49
N SER A 275 4.96 27.22 7.42
CA SER A 275 4.13 27.50 8.61
C SER A 275 4.06 26.32 9.59
N HIS A 276 4.15 25.07 9.11
CA HIS A 276 4.17 23.87 9.93
C HIS A 276 4.73 22.68 9.16
N LEU A 277 5.31 21.74 9.89
CA LEU A 277 5.69 20.41 9.38
C LEU A 277 4.76 19.35 9.98
N SER A 278 4.28 18.45 9.15
CA SER A 278 3.49 17.29 9.58
C SER A 278 4.39 16.11 9.94
N ALA A 279 3.82 15.10 10.61
CA ALA A 279 4.55 13.86 10.87
C ALA A 279 5.05 13.19 9.58
N ASN A 280 4.26 13.28 8.50
CA ASN A 280 4.69 12.81 7.19
C ASN A 280 6.00 13.45 6.73
N ASP A 281 6.11 14.77 6.86
CA ASP A 281 7.26 15.52 6.34
C ASP A 281 8.54 15.16 7.10
N VAL A 282 8.44 15.10 8.43
CA VAL A 282 9.60 14.84 9.31
C VAL A 282 10.04 13.37 9.23
N ILE A 283 9.10 12.42 9.24
CA ILE A 283 9.44 10.99 9.20
C ILE A 283 9.94 10.59 7.80
N SER A 284 9.33 11.11 6.74
CA SER A 284 9.84 10.89 5.39
C SER A 284 11.21 11.52 5.18
N ALA A 285 11.48 12.68 5.79
CA ALA A 285 12.81 13.30 5.77
C ALA A 285 13.84 12.44 6.49
N LEU A 286 13.52 11.92 7.69
CA LEU A 286 14.39 11.00 8.42
C LEU A 286 14.73 9.77 7.56
N ALA A 287 13.73 9.15 6.95
CA ALA A 287 13.94 8.01 6.07
C ALA A 287 14.80 8.37 4.84
N THR A 288 14.54 9.53 4.22
CA THR A 288 15.30 10.02 3.06
C THR A 288 16.78 10.21 3.41
N VAL A 289 17.08 10.90 4.53
CA VAL A 289 18.46 11.16 4.96
C VAL A 289 19.19 9.86 5.29
N LEU A 290 18.54 8.97 6.07
CA LEU A 290 19.10 7.66 6.41
C LEU A 290 19.43 6.83 5.18
N PHE A 291 18.48 6.76 4.25
CA PHE A 291 18.62 5.94 3.05
C PHE A 291 19.67 6.53 2.10
N ALA A 292 19.67 7.85 1.88
CA ALA A 292 20.66 8.52 1.05
C ALA A 292 22.09 8.34 1.58
N GLN A 293 22.31 8.48 2.89
CA GLN A 293 23.62 8.25 3.51
C GLN A 293 24.05 6.79 3.37
N ALA A 294 23.11 5.84 3.56
CA ALA A 294 23.40 4.42 3.43
C ALA A 294 23.76 4.02 1.98
N MET A 295 23.04 4.57 1.00
CA MET A 295 23.31 4.37 -0.42
C MET A 295 24.63 5.02 -0.85
N HIS A 296 24.94 6.23 -0.34
CA HIS A 296 26.23 6.88 -0.60
C HIS A 296 27.39 6.05 -0.04
N LYS A 297 27.27 5.55 1.19
CA LYS A 297 28.27 4.69 1.83
C LYS A 297 28.48 3.37 1.07
N ALA A 298 27.44 2.86 0.39
CA ALA A 298 27.51 1.71 -0.50
C ALA A 298 28.10 2.03 -1.90
N GLY A 299 28.53 3.28 -2.16
CA GLY A 299 29.08 3.70 -3.45
C GLY A 299 28.05 3.81 -4.58
N ARG A 300 26.76 3.87 -4.25
CA ARG A 300 25.66 3.82 -5.24
C ARG A 300 25.19 5.21 -5.70
N LEU A 301 25.70 6.29 -5.12
CA LEU A 301 25.31 7.68 -5.45
C LEU A 301 26.46 8.49 -6.05
N GLU A 302 27.43 7.84 -6.68
CA GLU A 302 28.54 8.53 -7.32
C GLU A 302 28.04 9.37 -8.52
N GLY A 303 28.37 10.68 -8.50
CA GLY A 303 28.00 11.62 -9.55
C GLY A 303 26.57 12.18 -9.45
N GLU A 304 25.78 11.77 -8.47
CA GLU A 304 24.44 12.32 -8.24
C GLU A 304 24.52 13.66 -7.50
N ALA A 305 23.79 14.66 -7.99
CA ALA A 305 23.71 15.98 -7.37
C ALA A 305 22.47 16.14 -6.46
N VAL A 306 21.43 15.35 -6.70
CA VAL A 306 20.15 15.42 -6.01
C VAL A 306 19.68 14.07 -5.51
N TYR A 307 18.85 14.09 -4.47
CA TYR A 307 18.10 12.96 -3.98
C TYR A 307 16.61 13.23 -4.08
N LEU A 308 15.84 12.24 -4.53
CA LEU A 308 14.42 12.37 -4.83
C LEU A 308 13.59 11.65 -3.77
N THR A 309 12.65 12.34 -3.15
CA THR A 309 11.65 11.70 -2.29
C THR A 309 10.30 11.72 -3.00
N ASN A 310 9.88 10.57 -3.49
CA ASN A 310 8.59 10.42 -4.16
C ASN A 310 7.51 10.12 -3.14
N ILE A 311 6.58 11.05 -2.96
CA ILE A 311 5.47 10.96 -2.03
C ILE A 311 4.29 10.37 -2.80
N VAL A 312 3.75 9.26 -2.30
CA VAL A 312 2.53 8.66 -2.81
C VAL A 312 1.34 9.22 -2.03
N ALA A 313 0.50 10.00 -2.69
CA ALA A 313 -0.58 10.74 -2.05
C ALA A 313 -1.96 10.30 -2.54
N ASP A 314 -2.93 10.21 -1.61
CA ASP A 314 -4.34 9.99 -1.93
C ASP A 314 -4.94 11.27 -2.54
N ALA A 315 -5.47 11.17 -3.76
CA ALA A 315 -6.11 12.27 -4.46
C ALA A 315 -7.57 12.52 -4.01
N ARG A 316 -8.21 11.58 -3.31
CA ARG A 316 -9.63 11.69 -2.91
C ARG A 316 -9.97 12.98 -2.16
N PRO A 317 -9.17 13.44 -1.19
CA PRO A 317 -9.48 14.69 -0.48
C PRO A 317 -9.36 15.94 -1.35
N ARG A 318 -8.74 15.83 -2.54
CA ARG A 318 -8.44 16.95 -3.43
C ARG A 318 -9.37 17.01 -4.65
N LEU A 319 -9.98 15.88 -5.01
CA LEU A 319 -10.87 15.76 -6.16
C LEU A 319 -12.33 15.88 -5.70
N LYS A 320 -13.00 16.95 -6.11
CA LYS A 320 -14.39 17.24 -5.73
C LYS A 320 -15.37 16.14 -6.09
N GLN A 321 -15.16 15.46 -7.22
CA GLN A 321 -15.99 14.36 -7.68
C GLN A 321 -15.93 13.13 -6.77
N LEU A 322 -14.87 13.00 -5.96
CA LEU A 322 -14.71 11.93 -4.98
C LEU A 322 -15.14 12.33 -3.56
N ALA A 323 -15.53 13.60 -3.35
CA ALA A 323 -15.94 14.10 -2.04
C ALA A 323 -17.20 13.35 -1.54
N GLY A 324 -17.06 12.68 -0.39
CA GLY A 324 -18.16 11.89 0.21
C GLY A 324 -18.48 10.56 -0.50
N ALA A 325 -17.82 10.24 -1.61
CA ALA A 325 -17.95 8.93 -2.25
C ALA A 325 -17.06 7.91 -1.52
N ASN A 326 -17.62 6.74 -1.20
CA ASN A 326 -16.83 5.59 -0.74
C ASN A 326 -16.13 4.95 -1.95
N TYR A 327 -15.31 5.73 -2.66
CA TYR A 327 -14.60 5.27 -3.86
C TYR A 327 -13.52 4.26 -3.49
N THR A 328 -13.58 3.08 -4.09
CA THR A 328 -12.71 1.95 -3.75
C THR A 328 -11.57 1.71 -4.73
N GLY A 329 -11.63 2.32 -5.93
CA GLY A 329 -10.59 2.18 -6.95
C GLY A 329 -9.30 2.93 -6.62
N ASN A 330 -8.35 2.90 -7.54
CA ASN A 330 -7.10 3.64 -7.38
C ASN A 330 -7.32 5.14 -7.57
N ALA A 331 -6.83 5.92 -6.60
CA ALA A 331 -6.80 7.38 -6.67
C ALA A 331 -5.52 7.92 -6.01
N VAL A 332 -4.38 7.30 -6.33
CA VAL A 332 -3.08 7.66 -5.78
C VAL A 332 -2.20 8.32 -6.84
N LEU A 333 -1.48 9.35 -6.44
CA LEU A 333 -0.64 10.15 -7.31
C LEU A 333 0.76 10.32 -6.70
N PRO A 334 1.82 10.23 -7.49
CA PRO A 334 3.16 10.58 -7.05
C PRO A 334 3.36 12.10 -7.06
N LYS A 335 4.14 12.60 -6.11
CA LYS A 335 4.71 13.94 -6.11
C LYS A 335 6.15 13.86 -5.63
N THR A 336 7.08 14.44 -6.36
CA THR A 336 8.51 14.37 -6.07
C THR A 336 8.95 15.61 -5.30
N ALA A 337 9.61 15.40 -4.15
CA ALA A 337 10.41 16.40 -3.47
C ALA A 337 11.88 16.21 -3.89
N VAL A 338 12.54 17.30 -4.28
CA VAL A 338 13.93 17.29 -4.71
C VAL A 338 14.78 17.93 -3.63
N SER A 339 15.82 17.24 -3.18
CA SER A 339 16.78 17.74 -2.20
C SER A 339 18.20 17.63 -2.77
N MET A 340 19.04 18.64 -2.52
CA MET A 340 20.46 18.55 -2.87
C MET A 340 21.12 17.46 -2.04
N LEU A 341 21.92 16.61 -2.65
CA LEU A 341 22.58 15.49 -1.97
C LEU A 341 23.69 15.96 -1.02
N GLU A 342 24.44 16.97 -1.41
CA GLU A 342 25.57 17.50 -0.60
C GLU A 342 25.16 17.93 0.81
N PRO A 343 24.09 18.74 1.03
CA PRO A 343 23.60 19.07 2.37
C PRO A 343 23.16 17.82 3.16
N ILE A 344 22.56 16.83 2.52
CA ILE A 344 22.17 15.58 3.19
C ILE A 344 23.37 14.82 3.76
N LEU A 345 24.54 14.91 3.09
CA LEU A 345 25.74 14.19 3.46
C LEU A 345 26.68 14.98 4.39
N GLN A 346 26.65 16.31 4.33
CA GLN A 346 27.65 17.17 4.98
C GLN A 346 27.12 18.03 6.12
N ASP A 347 25.83 18.38 6.10
CA ASP A 347 25.23 19.21 7.13
C ASP A 347 25.07 18.47 8.47
N SER A 348 24.90 19.24 9.53
CA SER A 348 24.50 18.67 10.81
C SER A 348 23.15 17.98 10.71
N ILE A 349 22.92 16.96 11.54
CA ILE A 349 21.67 16.19 11.59
C ILE A 349 20.43 17.08 11.56
N PRO A 350 20.29 18.12 12.43
CA PRO A 350 19.09 18.97 12.44
C PRO A 350 18.91 19.74 11.12
N GLN A 351 19.99 20.24 10.55
CA GLN A 351 19.95 21.02 9.32
C GLN A 351 19.53 20.17 8.12
N ALA A 352 20.17 19.00 7.93
CA ALA A 352 19.82 18.07 6.86
C ALA A 352 18.36 17.64 6.94
N LEU A 353 17.88 17.26 8.14
CA LEU A 353 16.48 16.88 8.35
C LEU A 353 15.52 18.04 8.08
N ALA A 354 15.82 19.26 8.55
CA ALA A 354 14.98 20.42 8.31
C ALA A 354 14.88 20.74 6.81
N THR A 355 16.02 20.75 6.10
CA THR A 355 16.08 21.01 4.66
C THR A 355 15.20 20.02 3.88
N VAL A 356 15.35 18.72 4.15
CA VAL A 356 14.56 17.69 3.47
C VAL A 356 13.09 17.78 3.87
N SER A 357 12.77 18.03 5.16
CA SER A 357 11.38 18.22 5.62
C SER A 357 10.69 19.39 4.93
N CYS A 358 11.39 20.54 4.76
CA CYS A 358 10.87 21.69 4.03
C CYS A 358 10.63 21.38 2.55
N SER A 359 11.56 20.67 1.90
CA SER A 359 11.39 20.23 0.53
C SER A 359 10.16 19.33 0.36
N ILE A 360 9.97 18.35 1.25
CA ILE A 360 8.79 17.47 1.27
C ILE A 360 7.51 18.28 1.50
N ARG A 361 7.53 19.22 2.46
CA ARG A 361 6.35 20.07 2.72
C ARG A 361 5.92 20.86 1.49
N ARG A 362 6.87 21.51 0.80
CA ARG A 362 6.58 22.25 -0.44
C ARG A 362 6.00 21.33 -1.53
N ALA A 363 6.54 20.14 -1.67
CA ALA A 363 6.00 19.16 -2.62
C ALA A 363 4.56 18.76 -2.25
N VAL A 364 4.27 18.50 -0.97
CA VAL A 364 2.92 18.16 -0.50
C VAL A 364 1.94 19.33 -0.66
N ASP A 365 2.38 20.57 -0.43
CA ASP A 365 1.55 21.76 -0.63
C ASP A 365 1.21 21.97 -2.11
N GLY A 366 2.10 21.55 -3.02
CA GLY A 366 1.85 21.54 -4.46
C GLY A 366 0.91 20.43 -4.97
N LEU A 367 0.40 19.56 -4.08
CA LEU A 367 -0.64 18.57 -4.40
C LEU A 367 -2.03 19.22 -4.30
N ASP A 368 -2.33 20.17 -5.14
CA ASP A 368 -3.63 20.82 -5.24
C ASP A 368 -4.61 20.08 -6.18
N GLU A 369 -5.84 20.57 -6.30
CA GLU A 369 -6.86 20.03 -7.19
C GLU A 369 -6.39 20.03 -8.66
N ARG A 370 -5.77 21.13 -9.08
CA ARG A 370 -5.28 21.31 -10.46
C ARG A 370 -4.20 20.26 -10.80
N TYR A 371 -3.23 20.05 -9.91
CA TYR A 371 -2.23 18.98 -10.09
C TYR A 371 -2.88 17.60 -10.21
N CYS A 372 -3.84 17.29 -9.32
CA CYS A 372 -4.53 16.01 -9.34
C CYS A 372 -5.31 15.79 -10.64
N GLU A 373 -6.01 16.81 -11.14
CA GLU A 373 -6.73 16.76 -12.41
C GLU A 373 -5.79 16.57 -13.61
N GLN A 374 -4.70 17.32 -13.66
CA GLN A 374 -3.71 17.22 -14.74
C GLN A 374 -3.06 15.84 -14.76
N MET A 375 -2.60 15.34 -13.61
CA MET A 375 -2.03 13.99 -13.50
C MET A 375 -3.02 12.91 -13.90
N GLY A 376 -4.27 12.99 -13.42
CA GLY A 376 -5.32 12.05 -13.80
C GLY A 376 -5.58 12.02 -15.30
N HIS A 377 -5.62 13.19 -15.94
CA HIS A 377 -5.77 13.30 -17.39
C HIS A 377 -4.60 12.64 -18.14
N MET A 378 -3.36 12.88 -17.68
CA MET A 378 -2.17 12.27 -18.30
C MET A 378 -2.17 10.75 -18.14
N ILE A 379 -2.47 10.25 -16.95
CA ILE A 379 -2.53 8.82 -16.63
C ILE A 379 -3.56 8.13 -17.53
N ASN A 380 -4.76 8.70 -17.65
CA ASN A 380 -5.83 8.11 -18.46
C ASN A 380 -5.56 8.16 -19.97
N ARG A 381 -4.82 9.16 -20.45
CA ARG A 381 -4.42 9.23 -21.86
C ARG A 381 -3.21 8.36 -22.20
N ASN A 382 -2.34 8.11 -21.23
CA ASN A 382 -1.14 7.31 -21.41
C ASN A 382 -0.93 6.35 -20.22
N PRO A 383 -1.77 5.31 -20.06
CA PRO A 383 -1.62 4.33 -18.98
C PRO A 383 -0.24 3.68 -18.97
N CYS A 384 0.34 3.43 -20.15
CA CYS A 384 1.70 2.92 -20.30
C CYS A 384 2.75 3.89 -19.71
N GLY A 385 2.56 5.19 -19.91
CA GLY A 385 3.44 6.21 -19.34
C GLY A 385 3.41 6.23 -17.81
N TYR A 386 2.28 5.91 -17.20
CA TYR A 386 2.19 5.80 -15.74
C TYR A 386 2.93 4.56 -15.21
N VAL A 387 2.81 3.41 -15.87
CA VAL A 387 3.64 2.21 -15.57
C VAL A 387 5.12 2.55 -15.68
N ASP A 388 5.51 3.26 -16.74
CA ASP A 388 6.88 3.70 -16.97
C ASP A 388 7.38 4.62 -15.85
N LEU A 389 6.54 5.55 -15.41
CA LEU A 389 6.85 6.48 -14.32
C LEU A 389 7.10 5.69 -13.02
N VAL A 390 6.17 4.80 -12.64
CA VAL A 390 6.30 3.97 -11.43
C VAL A 390 7.57 3.13 -11.48
N LEU A 391 7.81 2.42 -12.58
CA LEU A 391 9.00 1.58 -12.74
C LEU A 391 10.30 2.40 -12.87
N GLY A 392 10.24 3.58 -13.45
CA GLY A 392 11.38 4.49 -13.56
C GLY A 392 11.85 4.99 -12.20
N ILE A 393 10.92 5.50 -11.41
CA ILE A 393 11.17 6.01 -10.05
C ILE A 393 11.77 4.91 -9.15
N THR A 394 11.26 3.68 -9.25
CA THR A 394 11.66 2.58 -8.36
C THR A 394 13.02 1.96 -8.69
N LYS A 395 13.65 2.34 -9.79
CA LYS A 395 14.97 1.82 -10.23
C LYS A 395 16.12 2.79 -10.03
N MET A 396 15.85 3.98 -9.51
CA MET A 396 16.88 5.01 -9.33
C MET A 396 17.48 4.90 -7.94
N ASP A 397 18.80 4.77 -7.85
CA ASP A 397 19.52 4.68 -6.58
C ASP A 397 19.42 5.96 -5.73
N ASN A 398 19.20 7.11 -6.37
CA ASN A 398 19.01 8.40 -5.71
C ASN A 398 17.53 8.71 -5.38
N THR A 399 16.73 7.70 -5.11
CA THR A 399 15.28 7.85 -4.89
C THR A 399 14.79 7.05 -3.70
N LEU A 400 13.88 7.64 -2.91
CA LEU A 400 13.04 6.96 -1.92
C LEU A 400 11.57 7.12 -2.30
N VAL A 401 10.78 6.07 -2.22
CA VAL A 401 9.32 6.11 -2.39
C VAL A 401 8.66 6.09 -1.02
N ALA A 402 8.12 7.22 -0.59
CA ALA A 402 7.52 7.41 0.73
C ALA A 402 5.99 7.27 0.67
N ILE A 403 5.46 6.29 1.40
CA ILE A 403 4.04 5.95 1.45
C ILE A 403 3.56 6.12 2.89
N ASN A 404 2.53 6.94 3.11
CA ASN A 404 2.02 7.20 4.45
C ASN A 404 0.66 6.52 4.67
N HIS A 405 0.67 5.49 5.51
CA HIS A 405 -0.51 4.71 5.86
C HIS A 405 -1.09 5.05 7.26
N THR A 406 -0.59 6.08 7.93
CA THR A 406 -0.98 6.39 9.32
C THR A 406 -2.48 6.69 9.50
N ARG A 407 -3.19 7.06 8.42
CA ARG A 407 -4.61 7.44 8.45
C ARG A 407 -5.56 6.39 7.88
N PHE A 408 -5.08 5.21 7.50
CA PHE A 408 -5.91 4.20 6.83
C PHE A 408 -6.83 3.40 7.78
N GLY A 409 -6.68 3.56 9.09
CA GLY A 409 -7.58 2.91 10.07
C GLY A 409 -7.41 1.40 10.14
N TYR A 410 -6.20 0.87 9.95
CA TYR A 410 -5.91 -0.57 10.02
C TYR A 410 -6.33 -1.19 11.35
N TYR A 411 -6.11 -0.47 12.45
CA TYR A 411 -6.46 -0.93 13.80
C TYR A 411 -7.96 -0.83 14.12
N GLU A 412 -8.77 -0.30 13.19
CA GLU A 412 -10.23 -0.30 13.28
C GLU A 412 -10.85 -1.62 12.79
N ALA A 413 -10.08 -2.51 12.17
CA ALA A 413 -10.54 -3.81 11.69
C ALA A 413 -10.75 -4.79 12.84
N ASP A 414 -11.77 -4.54 13.69
CA ASP A 414 -12.18 -5.38 14.80
C ASP A 414 -13.21 -6.42 14.37
N PHE A 415 -12.76 -7.66 14.17
CA PHE A 415 -13.63 -8.79 13.78
C PHE A 415 -14.55 -9.30 14.92
N GLY A 416 -14.59 -8.60 16.06
CA GLY A 416 -15.34 -8.97 17.25
C GLY A 416 -14.48 -9.59 18.36
N SER A 417 -13.17 -9.68 18.14
CA SER A 417 -12.18 -10.13 19.13
C SER A 417 -11.30 -8.99 19.67
N GLY A 418 -11.58 -7.76 19.28
CA GLY A 418 -10.79 -6.55 19.56
C GLY A 418 -9.97 -6.10 18.36
N SER A 419 -9.33 -4.94 18.48
CA SER A 419 -8.43 -4.41 17.49
C SER A 419 -7.21 -5.32 17.27
N PRO A 420 -6.58 -5.30 16.08
CA PRO A 420 -5.31 -6.01 15.87
C PRO A 420 -4.25 -5.57 16.89
N ALA A 421 -3.45 -6.50 17.39
CA ALA A 421 -2.28 -6.21 18.21
C ALA A 421 -1.15 -5.62 17.37
N LEU A 422 -1.05 -6.04 16.10
CA LEU A 422 -0.13 -5.52 15.10
C LEU A 422 -0.74 -5.63 13.71
N VAL A 423 -0.51 -4.60 12.88
CA VAL A 423 -0.72 -4.66 11.43
C VAL A 423 0.58 -4.27 10.75
N ARG A 424 1.04 -5.12 9.84
CA ARG A 424 2.33 -4.93 9.18
C ARG A 424 2.23 -5.29 7.69
N PRO A 425 2.84 -4.51 6.78
CA PRO A 425 2.94 -4.93 5.37
C PRO A 425 3.58 -6.32 5.31
N ALA A 426 2.99 -7.22 4.54
CA ALA A 426 3.57 -8.56 4.38
C ALA A 426 4.84 -8.50 3.54
N PHE A 427 4.86 -7.60 2.57
CA PHE A 427 6.01 -7.26 1.76
C PHE A 427 5.84 -5.87 1.16
N LEU A 428 6.95 -5.22 0.93
CA LEU A 428 7.11 -4.09 0.03
C LEU A 428 7.90 -4.59 -1.18
N ILE A 429 7.79 -3.88 -2.30
CA ILE A 429 8.14 -4.49 -3.58
C ILE A 429 9.48 -4.01 -4.10
N PHE A 430 9.74 -2.72 -4.00
CA PHE A 430 10.91 -2.11 -4.58
C PHE A 430 11.96 -1.80 -3.52
N GLU A 431 13.23 -1.85 -3.89
CA GLU A 431 14.34 -1.67 -2.97
C GLU A 431 14.30 -0.36 -2.18
N ASN A 432 13.68 0.66 -2.74
CA ASN A 432 13.59 1.99 -2.16
C ASN A 432 12.18 2.33 -1.64
N ASP A 433 11.33 1.32 -1.41
CA ASP A 433 10.02 1.55 -0.79
C ASP A 433 10.17 1.79 0.71
N PHE A 434 9.47 2.81 1.17
CA PHE A 434 9.36 3.18 2.57
C PHE A 434 7.90 3.44 2.93
N VAL A 435 7.39 2.77 3.98
CA VAL A 435 6.02 2.93 4.46
C VAL A 435 6.00 3.36 5.92
N ILE A 436 5.25 4.44 6.19
CA ILE A 436 4.95 4.90 7.55
C ILE A 436 3.62 4.28 7.96
N MET A 437 3.65 3.39 8.94
CA MET A 437 2.48 2.76 9.55
C MET A 437 2.11 3.44 10.86
N PRO A 438 0.83 3.41 11.27
CA PRO A 438 0.48 3.78 12.64
C PRO A 438 1.17 2.83 13.61
N GLY A 439 1.64 3.34 14.74
CA GLY A 439 2.22 2.50 15.80
C GLY A 439 1.20 1.55 16.40
N ARG A 440 1.70 0.50 17.04
CA ARG A 440 0.85 -0.49 17.72
C ARG A 440 -0.01 0.19 18.81
N PRO A 441 -1.27 -0.18 18.98
CA PRO A 441 -2.13 0.42 20.01
C PRO A 441 -1.54 0.37 21.43
N SER A 442 -0.75 -0.68 21.74
CA SER A 442 -0.11 -0.85 23.05
C SER A 442 1.12 0.04 23.29
N VAL A 443 1.72 0.60 22.23
CA VAL A 443 3.00 1.33 22.31
C VAL A 443 2.87 2.75 21.79
N GLY A 444 2.03 2.98 20.79
CA GLY A 444 1.91 4.27 20.10
C GLY A 444 3.08 4.56 19.16
N GLY A 445 3.22 5.82 18.75
CA GLY A 445 4.25 6.24 17.80
C GLY A 445 3.97 5.75 16.37
N TYR A 446 5.04 5.32 15.69
CA TYR A 446 4.99 4.89 14.29
C TYR A 446 5.77 3.60 14.09
N GLU A 447 5.33 2.75 13.17
CA GLU A 447 6.14 1.65 12.66
C GLU A 447 6.62 2.03 11.25
N LEU A 448 7.92 1.86 11.01
CA LEU A 448 8.61 2.22 9.79
C LEU A 448 9.00 0.95 9.05
N ALA A 449 8.48 0.76 7.84
CA ALA A 449 8.81 -0.38 7.01
C ALA A 449 9.67 0.06 5.83
N PHE A 450 10.84 -0.56 5.68
CA PHE A 450 11.79 -0.30 4.60
C PHE A 450 12.01 -1.56 3.77
N THR A 451 12.29 -1.35 2.50
CA THR A 451 12.74 -2.41 1.60
C THR A 451 14.12 -2.07 1.06
N MET A 452 15.10 -2.90 1.35
CA MET A 452 16.48 -2.64 0.95
C MET A 452 17.33 -3.93 0.93
N VAL A 453 18.47 -3.87 0.26
CA VAL A 453 19.45 -4.94 0.34
C VAL A 453 20.17 -4.92 1.69
N PRO A 454 20.69 -6.07 2.17
CA PRO A 454 21.34 -6.17 3.50
C PRO A 454 22.52 -5.23 3.72
N GLU A 455 23.23 -4.85 2.67
CA GLU A 455 24.35 -3.90 2.76
C GLU A 455 23.85 -2.49 3.12
N VAL A 456 22.83 -2.01 2.43
CA VAL A 456 22.21 -0.70 2.69
C VAL A 456 21.60 -0.68 4.09
N ALA A 457 20.94 -1.77 4.52
CA ALA A 457 20.40 -1.90 5.86
C ALA A 457 21.49 -1.75 6.95
N ARG A 458 22.61 -2.42 6.79
CA ARG A 458 23.75 -2.29 7.73
C ARG A 458 24.27 -0.86 7.79
N ASN A 459 24.51 -0.24 6.63
CA ASN A 459 24.99 1.13 6.55
C ASN A 459 24.02 2.12 7.23
N MET A 460 22.71 1.90 7.07
CA MET A 460 21.67 2.71 7.69
C MET A 460 21.68 2.57 9.22
N MET A 461 21.80 1.35 9.75
CA MET A 461 21.87 1.10 11.20
C MET A 461 23.16 1.63 11.86
N GLU A 462 24.21 1.89 11.10
CA GLU A 462 25.45 2.53 11.57
C GLU A 462 25.40 4.07 11.51
N SER A 463 24.33 4.66 11.00
CA SER A 463 24.16 6.12 10.95
C SER A 463 23.91 6.71 12.34
N GLU A 464 24.41 7.93 12.59
CA GLU A 464 24.11 8.68 13.82
C GLU A 464 22.61 8.95 14.01
N TYR A 465 21.85 9.02 12.93
CA TYR A 465 20.39 9.17 12.95
C TYR A 465 19.68 7.93 13.51
N TRP A 466 20.38 6.77 13.54
CA TRP A 466 19.79 5.53 14.03
C TRP A 466 19.38 5.57 15.51
N GLN A 467 20.01 6.46 16.29
CA GLN A 467 19.64 6.67 17.70
C GLN A 467 18.17 7.06 17.94
N TYR A 468 17.48 7.53 16.91
CA TYR A 468 16.04 7.90 16.97
C TYR A 468 15.10 6.76 16.62
N ILE A 469 15.62 5.63 16.14
CA ILE A 469 14.85 4.48 15.67
C ILE A 469 15.25 3.25 16.50
N HIS A 470 14.26 2.43 16.83
CA HIS A 470 14.47 1.21 17.63
C HIS A 470 13.91 -0.03 16.94
#